data_57472b4efb0a7cd6c263075aae318f44
#
_entry.id   57472b4efb0a7cd6c263075aae318f44
#
_cell.length_a   1.000
_cell.length_b   1.000
_cell.length_c   1.000
_cell.angle_alpha   90.00
_cell.angle_beta   90.00
_cell.angle_gamma   90.00
#
_symmetry.space_group_name_H-M   'P 1'
#
loop_
_entity.id
_entity.type
_entity.pdbx_description
1 polymer ?
#
loop_
_entity_poly.entity_id
_entity_poly.type
_entity_poly.pdbx_seq_one_letter_code
_entity_poly.pdbx_strand_id
1 'polypeptide(L)'
;MKTALITGINGQDGSYLAELLLEKGYDVYGTIRRNSSPEYNTTRVDHIFGRVKMVYADLTDMSSLVSVLQKAKPDEIYNLAAQSHVRVSFDAPIYTAEATGLGVLNLLEAIRLTCPKARVYQASSSEMFGNNIDDDGFQRETTPMAPVSPYGCAKVFAYNICNNYKNSYGMHISNGILFNHESPRRGIT
;
A
#
# COMPACT_ATOMS: atom_id res chain seq x y z
N MET A 1 -3.48 -4.38 23.43
CA MET A 1 -4.23 -4.05 22.18
C MET A 1 -3.17 -3.84 21.11
N LYS A 2 -3.30 -4.46 19.94
CA LYS A 2 -2.35 -4.24 18.83
C LYS A 2 -2.69 -2.97 18.09
N THR A 3 -1.67 -2.32 17.55
CA THR A 3 -1.81 -1.12 16.72
C THR A 3 -1.51 -1.47 15.25
N ALA A 4 -2.40 -1.04 14.36
CA ALA A 4 -2.22 -1.19 12.91
C ALA A 4 -2.15 0.18 12.23
N LEU A 5 -1.25 0.29 11.26
CA LEU A 5 -1.16 1.44 10.35
C LEU A 5 -1.57 1.00 8.94
N ILE A 6 -2.55 1.67 8.36
CA ILE A 6 -2.99 1.45 6.98
C ILE A 6 -2.65 2.69 6.16
N THR A 7 -1.77 2.55 5.17
CA THR A 7 -1.59 3.60 4.18
C THR A 7 -2.66 3.48 3.10
N GLY A 8 -3.22 4.61 2.66
CA GLY A 8 -4.33 4.59 1.68
C GLY A 8 -5.64 4.04 2.25
N ILE A 9 -5.92 4.32 3.52
CA ILE A 9 -7.12 3.84 4.22
C ILE A 9 -8.44 4.20 3.53
N ASN A 10 -8.48 5.30 2.81
CA ASN A 10 -9.65 5.78 2.06
C ASN A 10 -9.82 5.10 0.69
N GLY A 11 -8.95 4.16 0.32
CA GLY A 11 -9.10 3.29 -0.84
C GLY A 11 -10.16 2.20 -0.61
N GLN A 12 -10.45 1.42 -1.67
CA GLN A 12 -11.37 0.28 -1.57
C GLN A 12 -10.93 -0.68 -0.45
N ASP A 13 -9.75 -1.26 -0.59
CA ASP A 13 -9.24 -2.29 0.33
C ASP A 13 -8.93 -1.72 1.71
N GLY A 14 -8.38 -0.49 1.77
CA GLY A 14 -8.07 0.17 3.03
C GLY A 14 -9.30 0.38 3.92
N SER A 15 -10.43 0.73 3.31
CA SER A 15 -11.67 0.96 4.04
C SER A 15 -12.27 -0.33 4.64
N TYR A 16 -12.26 -1.44 3.89
CA TYR A 16 -12.70 -2.75 4.40
C TYR A 16 -11.74 -3.31 5.45
N LEU A 17 -10.43 -3.16 5.23
CA LEU A 17 -9.44 -3.61 6.19
C LEU A 17 -9.56 -2.84 7.52
N ALA A 18 -9.82 -1.54 7.46
CA ALA A 18 -10.02 -0.72 8.66
C ALA A 18 -11.19 -1.22 9.49
N GLU A 19 -12.34 -1.53 8.88
CA GLU A 19 -13.49 -2.13 9.54
C GLU A 19 -13.13 -3.45 10.23
N LEU A 20 -12.51 -4.37 9.48
CA LEU A 20 -12.11 -5.68 10.00
C LEU A 20 -11.16 -5.56 11.19
N LEU A 21 -10.18 -4.66 11.15
CA LEU A 21 -9.23 -4.47 12.24
C LEU A 21 -9.89 -3.83 13.47
N LEU A 22 -10.82 -2.89 13.27
CA LEU A 22 -11.61 -2.33 14.36
C LEU A 22 -12.49 -3.39 15.04
N GLU A 23 -13.13 -4.28 14.27
CA GLU A 23 -13.90 -5.42 14.81
C GLU A 23 -13.02 -6.39 15.60
N LYS A 24 -11.77 -6.57 15.19
CA LYS A 24 -10.76 -7.38 15.89
C LYS A 24 -10.14 -6.68 17.11
N GLY A 25 -10.55 -5.47 17.43
CA GLY A 25 -10.10 -4.70 18.60
C GLY A 25 -8.71 -4.08 18.44
N TYR A 26 -8.28 -3.79 17.21
CA TYR A 26 -7.05 -3.03 16.97
C TYR A 26 -7.23 -1.54 17.22
N ASP A 27 -6.15 -0.87 17.62
CA ASP A 27 -6.02 0.58 17.51
C ASP A 27 -5.56 0.91 16.07
N VAL A 28 -6.45 1.52 15.28
CA VAL A 28 -6.24 1.69 13.84
C VAL A 28 -5.83 3.13 13.53
N TYR A 29 -4.65 3.28 12.95
CA TYR A 29 -4.19 4.51 12.29
C TYR A 29 -4.37 4.38 10.79
N GLY A 30 -4.84 5.44 10.13
CA GLY A 30 -4.99 5.50 8.69
C GLY A 30 -4.29 6.71 8.11
N THR A 31 -3.47 6.51 7.07
CA THR A 31 -2.92 7.66 6.35
C THR A 31 -3.80 8.05 5.18
N ILE A 32 -3.97 9.35 5.02
CA ILE A 32 -4.56 9.97 3.84
C ILE A 32 -3.59 11.01 3.29
N ARG A 33 -3.56 11.14 1.97
CA ARG A 33 -2.84 12.23 1.33
C ARG A 33 -3.73 13.47 1.33
N ARG A 34 -3.17 14.62 1.71
CA ARG A 34 -3.90 15.88 1.62
C ARG A 34 -4.04 16.31 0.16
N ASN A 35 -5.24 16.67 -0.23
CA ASN A 35 -5.55 17.31 -1.50
C ASN A 35 -6.38 18.58 -1.27
N SER A 36 -6.68 19.32 -2.34
CA SER A 36 -7.47 20.57 -2.28
C SER A 36 -8.97 20.35 -2.07
N SER A 37 -9.45 19.10 -2.18
CA SER A 37 -10.87 18.72 -1.99
C SER A 37 -10.98 17.60 -0.93
N PRO A 38 -10.71 17.91 0.34
CA PRO A 38 -10.63 16.90 1.40
C PRO A 38 -11.96 16.17 1.66
N GLU A 39 -13.11 16.79 1.42
CA GLU A 39 -14.43 16.21 1.62
C GLU A 39 -14.73 15.02 0.71
N TYR A 40 -14.12 14.90 -0.45
CA TYR A 40 -14.30 13.74 -1.34
C TYR A 40 -13.33 12.59 -1.05
N ASN A 41 -12.41 12.80 -0.11
CA ASN A 41 -11.31 11.87 0.11
C ASN A 41 -11.61 10.83 1.21
N THR A 42 -12.68 11.00 1.99
CA THR A 42 -12.99 10.17 3.15
C THR A 42 -14.26 9.35 3.03
N THR A 43 -15.07 9.55 2.00
CA THR A 43 -16.42 8.97 1.86
C THR A 43 -16.51 7.47 2.14
N ARG A 44 -15.45 6.69 1.83
CA ARG A 44 -15.43 5.24 2.10
C ARG A 44 -15.20 4.90 3.58
N VAL A 45 -14.75 5.86 4.38
CA VAL A 45 -14.43 5.66 5.81
C VAL A 45 -15.19 6.60 6.75
N ASP A 46 -16.12 7.42 6.22
CA ASP A 46 -16.90 8.39 7.02
C ASP A 46 -17.64 7.73 8.19
N HIS A 47 -18.21 6.56 7.96
CA HIS A 47 -18.96 5.79 8.96
C HIS A 47 -18.10 5.24 10.11
N ILE A 48 -16.77 5.21 9.95
CA ILE A 48 -15.81 4.78 10.98
C ILE A 48 -14.86 5.91 11.40
N PHE A 49 -15.07 7.14 10.91
CA PHE A 49 -14.15 8.27 11.06
C PHE A 49 -13.76 8.54 12.53
N GLY A 50 -14.71 8.48 13.47
CA GLY A 50 -14.46 8.68 14.90
C GLY A 50 -13.75 7.50 15.59
N ARG A 51 -13.59 6.36 14.92
CA ARG A 51 -12.99 5.13 15.45
C ARG A 51 -11.57 4.89 14.93
N VAL A 52 -11.17 5.60 13.87
CA VAL A 52 -9.86 5.52 13.25
C VAL A 52 -9.08 6.82 13.49
N LYS A 53 -7.80 6.71 13.78
CA LYS A 53 -6.90 7.87 13.93
C LYS A 53 -6.35 8.26 12.57
N MET A 54 -7.00 9.21 11.91
CA MET A 54 -6.57 9.70 10.59
C MET A 54 -5.36 10.62 10.72
N VAL A 55 -4.36 10.41 9.87
CA VAL A 55 -3.12 11.20 9.84
C VAL A 55 -2.76 11.52 8.39
N TYR A 56 -2.32 12.74 8.13
CA TYR A 56 -1.77 13.10 6.82
C TYR A 56 -0.35 12.55 6.67
N ALA A 57 -0.13 11.76 5.62
CA ALA A 57 1.20 11.31 5.19
C ALA A 57 1.18 10.98 3.70
N ASP A 58 2.34 11.15 3.07
CA ASP A 58 2.56 10.84 1.65
C ASP A 58 3.75 9.89 1.51
N LEU A 59 3.64 8.86 0.67
CA LEU A 59 4.74 7.93 0.40
C LEU A 59 5.96 8.62 -0.22
N THR A 60 5.76 9.76 -0.87
CA THR A 60 6.85 10.57 -1.45
C THR A 60 7.52 11.49 -0.43
N ASP A 61 6.98 11.62 0.78
CA ASP A 61 7.53 12.44 1.86
C ASP A 61 7.93 11.57 3.06
N MET A 62 9.22 11.24 3.12
CA MET A 62 9.80 10.42 4.18
C MET A 62 9.61 11.04 5.58
N SER A 63 9.60 12.37 5.69
CA SER A 63 9.44 13.04 6.99
C SER A 63 8.06 12.80 7.58
N SER A 64 7.01 12.83 6.75
CA SER A 64 5.65 12.51 7.16
C SER A 64 5.50 11.03 7.56
N LEU A 65 6.17 10.12 6.85
CA LEU A 65 6.18 8.69 7.18
C LEU A 65 6.85 8.43 8.53
N VAL A 66 8.02 9.00 8.78
CA VAL A 66 8.71 8.90 10.08
C VAL A 66 7.83 9.43 11.21
N SER A 67 7.20 10.59 11.01
CA SER A 67 6.32 11.22 12.01
C SER A 67 5.13 10.32 12.38
N VAL A 68 4.44 9.75 11.39
CA VAL A 68 3.29 8.86 11.67
C VAL A 68 3.72 7.56 12.34
N LEU A 69 4.84 6.96 11.93
CA LEU A 69 5.36 5.73 12.52
C LEU A 69 5.79 5.93 13.99
N GLN A 70 6.46 7.04 14.30
CA GLN A 70 6.81 7.40 15.67
C GLN A 70 5.59 7.64 16.57
N LYS A 71 4.54 8.25 16.01
CA LYS A 71 3.27 8.51 16.70
C LYS A 71 2.47 7.22 16.92
N ALA A 72 2.31 6.41 15.89
CA ALA A 72 1.49 5.21 15.93
C ALA A 72 2.18 4.02 16.62
N LYS A 73 3.49 3.90 16.47
CA LYS A 73 4.28 2.74 16.93
C LYS A 73 3.60 1.40 16.57
N PRO A 74 3.33 1.15 15.29
CA PRO A 74 2.48 0.06 14.88
C PRO A 74 3.14 -1.30 15.08
N ASP A 75 2.33 -2.30 15.45
CA ASP A 75 2.71 -3.71 15.41
C ASP A 75 2.62 -4.26 13.98
N GLU A 76 1.66 -3.74 13.21
CA GLU A 76 1.36 -4.18 11.84
C GLU A 76 1.16 -2.98 10.92
N ILE A 77 1.72 -3.05 9.72
CA ILE A 77 1.64 -2.00 8.70
C ILE A 77 1.13 -2.60 7.40
N TYR A 78 0.06 -2.02 6.88
CA TYR A 78 -0.57 -2.43 5.62
C TYR A 78 -0.38 -1.31 4.59
N ASN A 79 0.54 -1.51 3.66
CA ASN A 79 0.80 -0.53 2.60
C ASN A 79 -0.11 -0.78 1.40
N LEU A 80 -1.22 -0.06 1.36
CA LEU A 80 -2.21 -0.10 0.29
C LEU A 80 -2.21 1.18 -0.56
N ALA A 81 -1.44 2.20 -0.15
CA ALA A 81 -1.32 3.44 -0.90
C ALA A 81 -0.49 3.26 -2.17
N ALA A 82 -1.01 3.77 -3.27
CA ALA A 82 -0.33 3.81 -4.56
C ALA A 82 -1.03 4.82 -5.49
N GLN A 83 -0.37 5.23 -6.58
CA GLN A 83 -1.08 5.63 -7.79
C GLN A 83 -1.46 4.31 -8.50
N SER A 84 -2.71 3.85 -8.35
CA SER A 84 -3.14 2.50 -8.71
C SER A 84 -3.88 2.39 -10.05
N HIS A 85 -4.14 3.51 -10.72
CA HIS A 85 -4.84 3.50 -11.99
C HIS A 85 -3.87 3.26 -13.15
N VAL A 86 -3.95 2.07 -13.79
CA VAL A 86 -3.01 1.64 -14.84
C VAL A 86 -2.98 2.63 -16.00
N ARG A 87 -4.16 3.07 -16.51
CA ARG A 87 -4.21 4.02 -17.63
C ARG A 87 -3.51 5.35 -17.28
N VAL A 88 -3.77 5.90 -16.10
CA VAL A 88 -3.15 7.15 -15.64
C VAL A 88 -1.63 7.03 -15.51
N SER A 89 -1.09 5.83 -15.31
CA SER A 89 0.36 5.63 -15.25
C SER A 89 1.08 5.98 -16.54
N PHE A 90 0.41 5.89 -17.68
CA PHE A 90 0.97 6.33 -18.97
C PHE A 90 0.96 7.86 -19.12
N ASP A 91 -0.01 8.54 -18.51
CA ASP A 91 -0.12 10.00 -18.56
C ASP A 91 0.78 10.68 -17.50
N ALA A 92 1.03 9.99 -16.38
CA ALA A 92 1.85 10.47 -15.26
C ALA A 92 2.89 9.42 -14.81
N PRO A 93 3.83 8.99 -15.68
CA PRO A 93 4.73 7.87 -15.39
C PRO A 93 5.72 8.18 -14.26
N ILE A 94 6.26 9.38 -14.19
CA ILE A 94 7.18 9.82 -13.14
C ILE A 94 6.51 9.77 -11.77
N TYR A 95 5.36 10.40 -11.65
CA TYR A 95 4.58 10.38 -10.41
C TYR A 95 4.22 8.95 -9.98
N THR A 96 3.86 8.09 -10.94
CA THR A 96 3.58 6.68 -10.68
C THR A 96 4.81 5.95 -10.13
N ALA A 97 5.99 6.16 -10.73
CA ALA A 97 7.24 5.58 -10.25
C ALA A 97 7.61 6.09 -8.85
N GLU A 98 7.48 7.38 -8.61
CA GLU A 98 7.75 7.99 -7.31
C GLU A 98 6.79 7.49 -6.22
N ALA A 99 5.48 7.57 -6.45
CA ALA A 99 4.50 7.21 -5.42
C ALA A 99 4.37 5.69 -5.21
N THR A 100 4.41 4.90 -6.29
CA THR A 100 4.13 3.45 -6.23
C THR A 100 5.40 2.60 -6.09
N GLY A 101 6.53 3.07 -6.62
CA GLY A 101 7.84 2.41 -6.54
C GLY A 101 8.69 2.97 -5.39
N LEU A 102 9.27 4.15 -5.59
CA LEU A 102 10.16 4.79 -4.62
C LEU A 102 9.47 5.08 -3.28
N GLY A 103 8.17 5.36 -3.29
CA GLY A 103 7.39 5.54 -2.07
C GLY A 103 7.40 4.33 -1.15
N VAL A 104 7.46 3.11 -1.71
CA VAL A 104 7.62 1.87 -0.92
C VAL A 104 9.01 1.82 -0.29
N LEU A 105 10.05 2.21 -1.02
CA LEU A 105 11.41 2.30 -0.45
C LEU A 105 11.48 3.32 0.69
N ASN A 106 10.87 4.50 0.53
CA ASN A 106 10.78 5.51 1.60
C ASN A 106 10.08 4.94 2.85
N LEU A 107 8.96 4.22 2.65
CA LEU A 107 8.24 3.60 3.77
C LEU A 107 9.10 2.54 4.46
N LEU A 108 9.78 1.67 3.72
CA LEU A 108 10.65 0.63 4.27
C LEU A 108 11.81 1.23 5.08
N GLU A 109 12.46 2.29 4.58
CA GLU A 109 13.51 3.01 5.32
C GLU A 109 12.95 3.67 6.58
N ALA A 110 11.79 4.32 6.49
CA ALA A 110 11.14 4.90 7.66
C ALA A 110 10.82 3.83 8.73
N ILE A 111 10.32 2.66 8.33
CA ILE A 111 10.05 1.53 9.23
C ILE A 111 11.35 0.99 9.83
N ARG A 112 12.38 0.77 9.01
CA ARG A 112 13.68 0.27 9.47
C ARG A 112 14.29 1.16 10.56
N LEU A 113 14.15 2.48 10.41
CA LEU A 113 14.67 3.46 11.35
C LEU A 113 13.81 3.66 12.62
N THR A 114 12.51 3.39 12.56
CA THR A 114 11.57 3.74 13.66
C THR A 114 10.93 2.55 14.36
N CYS A 115 10.54 1.51 13.61
CA CYS A 115 9.82 0.34 14.12
C CYS A 115 10.19 -0.95 13.36
N PRO A 116 11.48 -1.38 13.35
CA PRO A 116 11.96 -2.48 12.51
C PRO A 116 11.35 -3.85 12.84
N LYS A 117 10.65 -3.97 13.97
CA LYS A 117 9.95 -5.21 14.38
C LYS A 117 8.51 -5.29 13.90
N ALA A 118 7.97 -4.21 13.34
CA ALA A 118 6.62 -4.19 12.79
C ALA A 118 6.49 -5.21 11.65
N ARG A 119 5.32 -5.85 11.55
CA ARG A 119 4.98 -6.72 10.43
C ARG A 119 4.43 -5.88 9.29
N VAL A 120 4.99 -6.04 8.11
CA VAL A 120 4.63 -5.24 6.93
C VAL A 120 3.92 -6.13 5.91
N TYR A 121 2.77 -5.69 5.44
CA TYR A 121 2.10 -6.20 4.26
C TYR A 121 2.23 -5.16 3.14
N GLN A 122 2.76 -5.58 2.01
CA GLN A 122 2.86 -4.78 0.78
C GLN A 122 1.83 -5.27 -0.23
N ALA A 123 0.93 -4.40 -0.66
CA ALA A 123 0.03 -4.67 -1.77
C ALA A 123 0.82 -4.65 -3.09
N SER A 124 1.07 -5.82 -3.63
CA SER A 124 1.61 -6.02 -4.97
C SER A 124 0.46 -6.27 -5.97
N SER A 125 0.75 -6.56 -7.22
CA SER A 125 -0.27 -6.59 -8.27
C SER A 125 0.01 -7.66 -9.31
N SER A 126 -1.04 -8.26 -9.88
CA SER A 126 -0.94 -9.13 -11.06
C SER A 126 -0.38 -8.40 -12.30
N GLU A 127 -0.46 -7.05 -12.35
CA GLU A 127 0.16 -6.23 -13.39
C GLU A 127 1.69 -6.40 -13.50
N MET A 128 2.32 -6.96 -12.47
CA MET A 128 3.73 -7.32 -12.49
C MET A 128 4.05 -8.42 -13.52
N PHE A 129 3.11 -9.31 -13.79
CA PHE A 129 3.28 -10.40 -14.76
C PHE A 129 3.16 -9.91 -16.20
N GLY A 130 2.47 -8.78 -16.44
CA GLY A 130 2.14 -8.33 -17.79
C GLY A 130 1.28 -9.36 -18.49
N ASN A 131 1.77 -9.82 -19.66
CA ASN A 131 1.09 -10.85 -20.45
C ASN A 131 1.60 -12.27 -20.17
N ASN A 132 2.52 -12.45 -19.22
CA ASN A 132 3.05 -13.77 -18.91
C ASN A 132 2.04 -14.61 -18.15
N ILE A 133 1.88 -15.82 -18.61
CA ILE A 133 1.12 -16.91 -17.98
C ILE A 133 1.96 -18.19 -18.06
N ASP A 134 1.75 -19.10 -17.14
CA ASP A 134 2.37 -20.44 -17.20
C ASP A 134 1.69 -21.29 -18.29
N ASP A 135 2.31 -22.41 -18.68
CA ASP A 135 1.82 -23.26 -19.79
C ASP A 135 0.39 -23.79 -19.57
N ASP A 136 -0.05 -23.87 -18.33
CA ASP A 136 -1.41 -24.29 -17.95
C ASP A 136 -2.43 -23.13 -17.87
N GLY A 137 -2.02 -21.91 -18.27
CA GLY A 137 -2.90 -20.74 -18.33
C GLY A 137 -3.06 -19.99 -17.01
N PHE A 138 -2.29 -20.30 -15.97
CA PHE A 138 -2.34 -19.62 -14.68
C PHE A 138 -1.15 -18.69 -14.45
N GLN A 139 -1.30 -17.76 -13.49
CA GLN A 139 -0.21 -16.94 -12.94
C GLN A 139 0.02 -17.33 -11.49
N ARG A 140 1.27 -17.50 -11.11
CA ARG A 140 1.72 -17.92 -9.77
C ARG A 140 2.87 -17.05 -9.30
N GLU A 141 3.30 -17.25 -8.06
CA GLU A 141 4.47 -16.55 -7.50
C GLU A 141 5.77 -16.87 -8.27
N THR A 142 5.80 -17.97 -9.01
CA THR A 142 6.93 -18.41 -9.86
C THR A 142 6.84 -17.92 -11.29
N THR A 143 5.70 -17.41 -11.73
CA THR A 143 5.53 -16.87 -13.09
C THR A 143 6.46 -15.67 -13.30
N PRO A 144 7.27 -15.64 -14.38
CA PRO A 144 8.19 -14.53 -14.64
C PRO A 144 7.47 -13.19 -14.75
N MET A 145 8.00 -12.18 -14.08
CA MET A 145 7.47 -10.81 -14.12
C MET A 145 7.97 -10.10 -15.39
N ALA A 146 7.04 -9.60 -16.21
CA ALA A 146 7.31 -8.84 -17.42
C ALA A 146 6.27 -7.73 -17.61
N PRO A 147 6.28 -6.69 -16.74
CA PRO A 147 5.25 -5.65 -16.73
C PRO A 147 5.20 -4.88 -18.04
N VAL A 148 4.00 -4.53 -18.48
CA VAL A 148 3.72 -3.81 -19.73
C VAL A 148 3.18 -2.39 -19.50
N SER A 149 3.21 -1.91 -18.27
CA SER A 149 2.78 -0.56 -17.90
C SER A 149 3.75 0.10 -16.91
N PRO A 150 3.85 1.45 -16.86
CA PRO A 150 4.63 2.14 -15.84
C PRO A 150 4.21 1.76 -14.41
N TYR A 151 2.91 1.53 -14.18
CA TYR A 151 2.39 1.03 -12.91
C TYR A 151 2.94 -0.37 -12.59
N GLY A 152 2.86 -1.31 -13.53
CA GLY A 152 3.40 -2.67 -13.36
C GLY A 152 4.92 -2.64 -13.08
N CYS A 153 5.69 -1.80 -13.78
CA CYS A 153 7.13 -1.61 -13.53
C CYS A 153 7.39 -1.09 -12.10
N ALA A 154 6.62 -0.11 -11.64
CA ALA A 154 6.73 0.42 -10.29
C ALA A 154 6.40 -0.64 -9.23
N LYS A 155 5.40 -1.50 -9.48
CA LYS A 155 5.03 -2.62 -8.60
C LYS A 155 6.09 -3.72 -8.57
N VAL A 156 6.76 -4.02 -9.70
CA VAL A 156 7.90 -4.95 -9.74
C VAL A 156 9.07 -4.41 -8.91
N PHE A 157 9.39 -3.12 -9.02
CA PHE A 157 10.39 -2.48 -8.15
C PHE A 157 10.01 -2.63 -6.68
N ALA A 158 8.77 -2.27 -6.32
CA ALA A 158 8.27 -2.35 -4.94
C ALA A 158 8.33 -3.78 -4.37
N TYR A 159 7.93 -4.77 -5.16
CA TYR A 159 8.00 -6.19 -4.81
C TYR A 159 9.43 -6.63 -4.51
N ASN A 160 10.36 -6.32 -5.42
CA ASN A 160 11.76 -6.72 -5.27
C ASN A 160 12.46 -6.01 -4.10
N ILE A 161 12.20 -4.72 -3.89
CA ILE A 161 12.79 -4.00 -2.76
C ILE A 161 12.27 -4.51 -1.43
N CYS A 162 11.00 -4.91 -1.33
CA CYS A 162 10.45 -5.57 -0.16
C CYS A 162 11.16 -6.89 0.14
N ASN A 163 11.38 -7.74 -0.88
CA ASN A 163 12.14 -8.98 -0.73
C ASN A 163 13.60 -8.72 -0.32
N ASN A 164 14.22 -7.68 -0.88
CA ASN A 164 15.58 -7.29 -0.49
C ASN A 164 15.65 -6.89 0.99
N TYR A 165 14.73 -6.03 1.45
CA TYR A 165 14.70 -5.59 2.86
C TYR A 165 14.39 -6.73 3.83
N LYS A 166 13.50 -7.66 3.45
CA LYS A 166 13.25 -8.88 4.20
C LYS A 166 14.52 -9.70 4.39
N ASN A 167 15.27 -9.92 3.31
CA ASN A 167 16.46 -10.78 3.34
C ASN A 167 17.69 -10.09 3.94
N SER A 168 17.89 -8.80 3.65
CA SER A 168 19.09 -8.07 4.07
C SER A 168 19.01 -7.53 5.48
N TYR A 169 17.82 -7.13 5.94
CA TYR A 169 17.63 -6.52 7.26
C TYR A 169 16.79 -7.36 8.21
N GLY A 170 16.36 -8.55 7.80
CA GLY A 170 15.54 -9.44 8.64
C GLY A 170 14.15 -8.88 8.97
N MET A 171 13.65 -7.92 8.21
CA MET A 171 12.32 -7.34 8.42
C MET A 171 11.22 -8.34 8.07
N HIS A 172 10.14 -8.35 8.85
CA HIS A 172 8.98 -9.19 8.52
C HIS A 172 8.13 -8.51 7.46
N ILE A 173 8.32 -8.88 6.20
CA ILE A 173 7.59 -8.31 5.06
C ILE A 173 6.93 -9.42 4.25
N SER A 174 5.65 -9.25 3.93
CA SER A 174 4.88 -10.12 3.03
C SER A 174 4.34 -9.31 1.87
N ASN A 175 4.57 -9.81 0.65
CA ASN A 175 3.97 -9.26 -0.57
C ASN A 175 2.69 -10.05 -0.90
N GLY A 176 1.56 -9.37 -1.03
CA GLY A 176 0.32 -9.95 -1.53
C GLY A 176 0.14 -9.62 -3.01
N ILE A 177 0.07 -10.61 -3.90
CA ILE A 177 -0.16 -10.39 -5.32
C ILE A 177 -1.66 -10.30 -5.57
N LEU A 178 -2.15 -9.07 -5.69
CA LEU A 178 -3.57 -8.79 -5.86
C LEU A 178 -3.95 -8.79 -7.34
N PHE A 179 -4.98 -9.55 -7.67
CA PHE A 179 -5.68 -9.48 -8.94
C PHE A 179 -6.82 -8.46 -8.84
N ASN A 180 -7.45 -8.14 -9.98
CA ASN A 180 -8.63 -7.29 -9.98
C ASN A 180 -9.73 -7.92 -9.13
N HIS A 181 -10.30 -7.13 -8.25
CA HIS A 181 -11.37 -7.56 -7.36
C HIS A 181 -12.40 -6.44 -7.21
N GLU A 182 -13.67 -6.84 -7.21
CA GLU A 182 -14.80 -5.94 -7.23
C GLU A 182 -15.43 -5.80 -5.86
N SER A 183 -15.96 -4.62 -5.59
CA SER A 183 -16.77 -4.36 -4.40
C SER A 183 -17.68 -3.14 -4.63
N PRO A 184 -18.70 -2.93 -3.77
CA PRO A 184 -19.52 -1.71 -3.79
C PRO A 184 -18.70 -0.41 -3.60
N ARG A 185 -17.44 -0.51 -3.12
CA ARG A 185 -16.54 0.63 -2.91
C ARG A 185 -15.50 0.80 -4.02
N ARG A 186 -15.53 -0.03 -5.06
CA ARG A 186 -14.66 0.17 -6.22
C ARG A 186 -15.04 1.48 -6.91
N GLY A 187 -14.03 2.29 -7.27
CA GLY A 187 -14.26 3.54 -7.99
C GLY A 187 -14.87 3.27 -9.37
N ILE A 188 -15.73 4.15 -9.84
CA ILE A 188 -16.19 4.16 -11.23
C ILE A 188 -14.99 4.59 -12.07
N THR A 189 -14.58 3.76 -13.02
CA THR A 189 -13.48 4.01 -13.97
C THR A 189 -14.04 4.55 -15.28
#